data_59da2ff04082b6d976a63fa5fe2a0a9f
#
_entry.id   59da2ff04082b6d976a63fa5fe2a0a9f
#
_cell.length_a   1.000
_cell.length_b   1.000
_cell.length_c   1.000
_cell.angle_alpha   90.00
_cell.angle_beta   90.00
_cell.angle_gamma   90.00
#
_symmetry.space_group_name_H-M   'P 1'
#
loop_
_entity.id
_entity.type
_entity.pdbx_description
1 polymer ?
#
loop_
_entity_poly.entity_id
_entity_poly.type
_entity_poly.pdbx_seq_one_letter_code
_entity_poly.pdbx_strand_id
1 'polypeptide(L)'
;MKTIGVVIGTTDEPVTEEYYSKHSNKLSHLEEYDIYSDYIPYDYAIYSEIKRVGEKNGFQVIPLFGDEFTLIDANKCDYIFSVFEGVYSFMVGGLKRYTQYMNILKKTKAKVYPSQKIQEFIIKKHQYMKYLDTKGYNITPTFFINLKKYNVKSIMKFIEKNKLNQIIVKPELGAFKTGFKKINNPTEKKIRDYLVKLKNDGYTNVLLQSFIEEFNKFGEIKTYWSGGKNLYAYRQQWLDGEGVFSQVEDKQLLRECKAIGKKLLDDISKDHEKLIQCRIDFACCMNNDKRCREFFINEIEICPTIGTEYYEAYGKAYTLLANNFIKEILS
;
A
#
# COMPACT_ATOMS: atom_id res chain seq x y z
N MET A 1 -1.77 -14.59 29.74
CA MET A 1 -2.62 -13.98 28.69
C MET A 1 -1.68 -13.55 27.56
N LYS A 2 -2.01 -13.85 26.30
CA LYS A 2 -1.17 -13.43 25.17
C LYS A 2 -1.44 -11.96 24.83
N THR A 3 -0.39 -11.26 24.37
CA THR A 3 -0.43 -9.84 24.07
C THR A 3 -0.35 -9.59 22.57
N ILE A 4 -1.23 -8.74 22.06
CA ILE A 4 -1.19 -8.20 20.69
C ILE A 4 -0.73 -6.75 20.74
N GLY A 5 0.36 -6.43 20.05
CA GLY A 5 0.78 -5.06 19.78
C GLY A 5 0.20 -4.60 18.45
N VAL A 6 -0.39 -3.42 18.40
CA VAL A 6 -0.87 -2.81 17.14
C VAL A 6 -0.08 -1.55 16.86
N VAL A 7 0.60 -1.51 15.71
CA VAL A 7 1.39 -0.34 15.32
C VAL A 7 0.47 0.75 14.81
N ILE A 8 0.46 1.89 15.50
CA ILE A 8 -0.40 3.07 15.24
C ILE A 8 0.41 4.37 15.32
N GLY A 9 -0.25 5.51 15.14
CA GLY A 9 0.37 6.84 15.20
C GLY A 9 1.24 7.13 13.97
N THR A 10 0.84 6.59 12.81
CA THR A 10 1.62 6.69 11.57
C THR A 10 0.84 7.38 10.44
N THR A 11 -0.38 7.83 10.68
CA THR A 11 -1.20 8.55 9.71
C THR A 11 -1.90 9.74 10.32
N ASP A 12 -2.07 10.78 9.50
CA ASP A 12 -2.86 11.98 9.82
C ASP A 12 -4.26 11.92 9.19
N GLU A 13 -4.60 10.83 8.48
CA GLU A 13 -5.88 10.72 7.80
C GLU A 13 -6.99 10.38 8.80
N PRO A 14 -7.99 11.27 9.01
CA PRO A 14 -9.04 11.04 9.98
C PRO A 14 -10.07 10.04 9.49
N VAL A 15 -10.78 9.42 10.44
CA VAL A 15 -12.05 8.78 10.15
C VAL A 15 -13.08 9.85 9.77
N THR A 16 -14.12 9.45 9.03
CA THR A 16 -15.20 10.40 8.69
C THR A 16 -15.97 10.81 9.93
N GLU A 17 -16.49 12.03 9.95
CA GLU A 17 -17.39 12.53 11.01
C GLU A 17 -18.57 11.57 11.20
N GLU A 18 -19.10 11.01 10.11
CA GLU A 18 -20.19 10.04 10.17
C GLU A 18 -19.77 8.72 10.84
N TYR A 19 -18.55 8.24 10.60
CA TYR A 19 -18.01 7.07 11.31
C TYR A 19 -17.89 7.37 12.80
N TYR A 20 -17.29 8.50 13.14
CA TYR A 20 -17.12 8.94 14.53
C TYR A 20 -18.46 9.03 15.26
N SER A 21 -19.45 9.73 14.70
CA SER A 21 -20.76 9.91 15.32
C SER A 21 -21.49 8.58 15.60
N LYS A 22 -21.34 7.60 14.73
CA LYS A 22 -21.93 6.25 14.91
C LYS A 22 -21.15 5.35 15.85
N HIS A 23 -19.89 5.60 16.10
CA HIS A 23 -18.99 4.70 16.83
C HIS A 23 -18.26 5.35 18.01
N SER A 24 -18.61 6.57 18.40
CA SER A 24 -17.96 7.34 19.49
C SER A 24 -17.84 6.53 20.78
N ASN A 25 -18.89 5.80 21.18
CA ASN A 25 -18.85 4.94 22.35
C ASN A 25 -17.79 3.82 22.29
N LYS A 26 -17.38 3.39 21.10
CA LYS A 26 -16.33 2.39 20.91
C LYS A 26 -14.94 3.00 20.91
N LEU A 27 -14.86 4.30 20.70
CA LEU A 27 -13.61 5.05 20.56
C LEU A 27 -13.25 5.80 21.84
N SER A 28 -14.13 5.83 22.86
CA SER A 28 -13.95 6.58 24.10
C SER A 28 -12.65 6.24 24.85
N HIS A 29 -12.14 5.00 24.75
CA HIS A 29 -10.87 4.62 25.36
C HIS A 29 -9.64 5.26 24.67
N LEU A 30 -9.80 5.90 23.52
CA LEU A 30 -8.72 6.59 22.84
C LEU A 30 -8.43 7.97 23.46
N GLU A 31 -9.30 8.48 24.34
CA GLU A 31 -9.08 9.71 25.10
C GLU A 31 -7.80 9.63 25.96
N GLU A 32 -7.39 8.43 26.39
CA GLU A 32 -6.14 8.22 27.13
C GLU A 32 -4.87 8.56 26.30
N TYR A 33 -5.00 8.74 24.99
CA TYR A 33 -3.90 9.06 24.07
C TYR A 33 -3.93 10.51 23.57
N ASP A 34 -4.62 11.41 24.28
CA ASP A 34 -4.79 12.83 23.89
C ASP A 34 -5.42 13.02 22.49
N ILE A 35 -6.23 12.05 22.06
CA ILE A 35 -6.91 12.11 20.78
C ILE A 35 -8.22 12.87 20.98
N TYR A 36 -8.30 14.03 20.34
CA TYR A 36 -9.49 14.89 20.41
C TYR A 36 -10.67 14.25 19.70
N SER A 37 -11.86 14.43 20.27
CA SER A 37 -13.10 13.78 19.85
C SER A 37 -13.54 14.04 18.41
N ASP A 38 -13.07 15.13 17.81
CA ASP A 38 -13.38 15.56 16.44
C ASP A 38 -12.35 15.14 15.39
N TYR A 39 -11.23 14.54 15.84
CA TYR A 39 -10.16 14.10 14.95
C TYR A 39 -9.54 12.77 15.42
N ILE A 40 -9.96 11.66 14.84
CA ILE A 40 -9.39 10.34 15.11
C ILE A 40 -8.77 9.81 13.83
N PRO A 41 -7.44 9.56 13.81
CA PRO A 41 -6.79 8.87 12.70
C PRO A 41 -7.36 7.46 12.50
N TYR A 42 -7.46 7.00 11.27
CA TYR A 42 -8.12 5.71 11.01
C TYR A 42 -7.33 4.50 11.52
N ASP A 43 -6.03 4.59 11.74
CA ASP A 43 -5.24 3.51 12.36
C ASP A 43 -5.63 3.31 13.84
N TYR A 44 -6.02 4.38 14.54
CA TYR A 44 -6.61 4.27 15.88
C TYR A 44 -7.99 3.62 15.85
N ALA A 45 -8.80 3.88 14.83
CA ALA A 45 -10.07 3.19 14.64
C ALA A 45 -9.86 1.68 14.40
N ILE A 46 -8.86 1.30 13.63
CA ILE A 46 -8.46 -0.09 13.43
C ILE A 46 -7.96 -0.70 14.75
N TYR A 47 -7.11 0.01 15.48
CA TYR A 47 -6.65 -0.42 16.80
C TYR A 47 -7.83 -0.69 17.76
N SER A 48 -8.78 0.24 17.80
CA SER A 48 -10.01 0.11 18.61
C SER A 48 -10.79 -1.16 18.30
N GLU A 49 -10.99 -1.47 17.02
CA GLU A 49 -11.68 -2.70 16.62
C GLU A 49 -10.86 -3.96 16.93
N ILE A 50 -9.54 -3.93 16.74
CA ILE A 50 -8.66 -5.05 17.13
C ILE A 50 -8.68 -5.25 18.64
N LYS A 51 -8.67 -4.16 19.43
CA LYS A 51 -8.77 -4.21 20.90
C LYS A 51 -10.08 -4.86 21.31
N ARG A 52 -11.21 -4.35 20.80
CA ARG A 52 -12.53 -4.89 21.12
C ARG A 52 -12.68 -6.38 20.78
N VAL A 53 -12.21 -6.82 19.61
CA VAL A 53 -12.30 -8.21 19.17
C VAL A 53 -11.26 -9.07 19.89
N GLY A 54 -10.04 -8.58 20.08
CA GLY A 54 -8.97 -9.29 20.76
C GLY A 54 -9.26 -9.56 22.23
N GLU A 55 -9.70 -8.54 22.98
CA GLU A 55 -10.05 -8.69 24.40
C GLU A 55 -11.21 -9.67 24.59
N LYS A 56 -12.21 -9.65 23.70
CA LYS A 56 -13.29 -10.64 23.70
C LYS A 56 -12.80 -12.08 23.49
N ASN A 57 -11.66 -12.26 22.84
CA ASN A 57 -11.01 -13.56 22.61
C ASN A 57 -9.86 -13.85 23.59
N GLY A 58 -9.77 -13.10 24.70
CA GLY A 58 -8.83 -13.36 25.79
C GLY A 58 -7.41 -12.87 25.55
N PHE A 59 -7.21 -11.91 24.63
CA PHE A 59 -5.93 -11.24 24.44
C PHE A 59 -5.86 -9.93 25.24
N GLN A 60 -4.67 -9.56 25.66
CA GLN A 60 -4.35 -8.17 25.97
C GLN A 60 -3.98 -7.46 24.67
N VAL A 61 -4.48 -6.25 24.41
CA VAL A 61 -4.15 -5.47 23.20
C VAL A 61 -3.57 -4.14 23.61
N ILE A 62 -2.39 -3.83 23.12
CA ILE A 62 -1.64 -2.61 23.45
C ILE A 62 -1.25 -1.85 22.16
N PRO A 63 -1.19 -0.51 22.20
CA PRO A 63 -0.66 0.28 21.10
C PRO A 63 0.87 0.21 21.06
N LEU A 64 1.43 0.25 19.86
CA LEU A 64 2.85 0.45 19.59
C LEU A 64 2.95 1.68 18.67
N PHE A 65 3.47 2.79 19.19
CA PHE A 65 3.56 4.02 18.39
C PHE A 65 4.67 3.92 17.35
N GLY A 66 4.31 3.99 16.08
CA GLY A 66 5.13 3.58 14.94
C GLY A 66 6.46 4.29 14.77
N ASP A 67 6.61 5.52 15.26
CA ASP A 67 7.84 6.30 15.23
C ASP A 67 8.72 6.13 16.48
N GLU A 68 8.18 5.60 17.58
CA GLU A 68 8.86 5.52 18.88
C GLU A 68 9.12 4.09 19.36
N PHE A 69 8.32 3.09 18.95
CA PHE A 69 8.46 1.76 19.56
C PHE A 69 9.81 1.11 19.27
N THR A 70 10.29 0.38 20.27
CA THR A 70 11.59 -0.26 20.29
C THR A 70 11.48 -1.78 20.15
N LEU A 71 12.61 -2.46 19.99
CA LEU A 71 12.67 -3.91 20.05
C LEU A 71 12.21 -4.46 21.42
N ILE A 72 12.43 -3.69 22.50
CA ILE A 72 11.98 -4.06 23.86
C ILE A 72 10.44 -4.07 23.89
N ASP A 73 9.79 -3.06 23.34
CA ASP A 73 8.33 -2.97 23.29
C ASP A 73 7.74 -4.06 22.37
N ALA A 74 8.34 -4.27 21.21
CA ALA A 74 7.95 -5.36 20.32
C ALA A 74 8.03 -6.73 21.00
N ASN A 75 9.04 -6.97 21.84
CA ASN A 75 9.24 -8.24 22.54
C ASN A 75 8.31 -8.44 23.76
N LYS A 76 7.53 -7.44 24.15
CA LYS A 76 6.43 -7.59 25.14
C LYS A 76 5.19 -8.26 24.51
N CYS A 77 5.14 -8.36 23.18
CA CYS A 77 4.02 -8.89 22.42
C CYS A 77 4.27 -10.33 21.97
N ASP A 78 3.21 -11.13 21.90
CA ASP A 78 3.21 -12.42 21.22
C ASP A 78 2.93 -12.24 19.72
N TYR A 79 2.09 -11.26 19.40
CA TYR A 79 1.68 -10.91 18.04
C TYR A 79 1.82 -9.39 17.84
N ILE A 80 2.22 -8.99 16.64
CA ILE A 80 2.24 -7.59 16.23
C ILE A 80 1.43 -7.45 14.95
N PHE A 81 0.46 -6.54 14.96
CA PHE A 81 -0.23 -6.11 13.76
C PHE A 81 0.30 -4.73 13.33
N SER A 82 0.89 -4.68 12.15
CA SER A 82 1.35 -3.44 11.54
C SER A 82 0.23 -2.89 10.68
N VAL A 83 -0.46 -1.85 11.14
CA VAL A 83 -1.53 -1.21 10.36
C VAL A 83 -0.95 -0.60 9.10
N PHE A 84 0.24 -0.01 9.23
CA PHE A 84 1.02 0.51 8.10
C PHE A 84 2.33 -0.22 7.94
N GLU A 85 2.73 -0.42 6.69
CA GLU A 85 4.07 -0.87 6.38
C GLU A 85 5.10 0.22 6.66
N GLY A 86 6.39 -0.18 6.66
CA GLY A 86 7.51 0.71 6.94
C GLY A 86 7.66 1.93 6.02
N VAL A 87 6.79 2.10 5.00
CA VAL A 87 6.81 3.28 4.13
C VAL A 87 6.56 4.56 4.92
N TYR A 88 5.71 4.53 5.95
CA TYR A 88 5.49 5.68 6.82
C TYR A 88 6.74 6.04 7.62
N SER A 89 7.44 5.05 8.18
CA SER A 89 8.73 5.27 8.83
C SER A 89 9.76 5.89 7.87
N PHE A 90 9.72 5.51 6.59
CA PHE A 90 10.55 6.14 5.56
C PHE A 90 10.17 7.60 5.32
N MET A 91 8.90 7.93 5.29
CA MET A 91 8.42 9.29 5.04
C MET A 91 8.79 10.25 6.17
N VAL A 92 8.69 9.82 7.42
CA VAL A 92 8.99 10.64 8.60
C VAL A 92 10.50 10.77 8.83
N GLY A 93 11.25 9.69 8.74
CA GLY A 93 12.67 9.64 9.12
C GLY A 93 13.62 9.08 8.05
N GLY A 94 13.17 8.99 6.79
CA GLY A 94 13.95 8.52 5.65
C GLY A 94 14.42 7.07 5.78
N LEU A 95 15.44 6.72 5.01
CA LEU A 95 15.99 5.34 4.98
C LEU A 95 16.50 4.86 6.36
N LYS A 96 16.97 5.75 7.20
CA LYS A 96 17.44 5.39 8.54
C LYS A 96 16.30 4.85 9.39
N ARG A 97 15.17 5.57 9.47
CA ARG A 97 14.01 5.16 10.27
C ARG A 97 13.36 3.91 9.69
N TYR A 98 13.18 3.86 8.37
CA TYR A 98 12.73 2.65 7.67
C TYR A 98 13.56 1.42 8.05
N THR A 99 14.88 1.55 7.98
CA THR A 99 15.80 0.43 8.32
C THR A 99 15.68 0.02 9.78
N GLN A 100 15.53 0.97 10.69
CA GLN A 100 15.31 0.70 12.12
C GLN A 100 14.01 -0.07 12.33
N TYR A 101 12.90 0.43 11.77
CA TYR A 101 11.60 -0.20 11.85
C TYR A 101 11.63 -1.65 11.33
N MET A 102 12.12 -1.86 10.12
CA MET A 102 12.23 -3.20 9.53
C MET A 102 13.15 -4.12 10.33
N ASN A 103 14.20 -3.60 10.96
CA ASN A 103 15.08 -4.38 11.85
C ASN A 103 14.39 -4.78 13.14
N ILE A 104 13.52 -3.93 13.71
CA ILE A 104 12.70 -4.27 14.87
C ILE A 104 11.79 -5.44 14.52
N LEU A 105 11.02 -5.32 13.42
CA LEU A 105 10.10 -6.37 12.96
C LEU A 105 10.82 -7.68 12.64
N LYS A 106 12.04 -7.62 12.13
CA LYS A 106 12.87 -8.81 11.82
C LYS A 106 13.43 -9.50 13.07
N LYS A 107 13.75 -8.74 14.12
CA LYS A 107 14.45 -9.24 15.31
C LYS A 107 13.50 -9.58 16.47
N THR A 108 12.28 -9.08 16.45
CA THR A 108 11.31 -9.37 17.52
C THR A 108 11.01 -10.86 17.61
N LYS A 109 10.70 -11.31 18.82
CA LYS A 109 10.19 -12.65 19.08
C LYS A 109 8.71 -12.80 18.74
N ALA A 110 7.99 -11.68 18.63
CA ALA A 110 6.58 -11.65 18.27
C ALA A 110 6.36 -12.12 16.83
N LYS A 111 5.23 -12.78 16.57
CA LYS A 111 4.77 -13.07 15.21
C LYS A 111 4.17 -11.82 14.60
N VAL A 112 4.77 -11.30 13.54
CA VAL A 112 4.39 -10.02 12.92
C VAL A 112 3.43 -10.26 11.75
N TYR A 113 2.39 -9.44 11.65
CA TYR A 113 1.38 -9.45 10.59
C TYR A 113 1.17 -8.05 9.98
N PRO A 114 1.30 -7.86 8.67
CA PRO A 114 1.96 -8.77 7.74
C PRO A 114 3.42 -9.01 8.15
N SER A 115 4.01 -10.17 7.79
CA SER A 115 5.39 -10.44 8.16
C SER A 115 6.36 -9.39 7.60
N GLN A 116 7.51 -9.20 8.24
CA GLN A 116 8.53 -8.28 7.75
C GLN A 116 8.92 -8.58 6.29
N LYS A 117 8.95 -9.86 5.90
CA LYS A 117 9.31 -10.27 4.53
C LYS A 117 8.29 -9.80 3.50
N ILE A 118 6.99 -9.96 3.77
CA ILE A 118 5.95 -9.53 2.85
C ILE A 118 5.81 -8.00 2.84
N GLN A 119 6.02 -7.34 3.98
CA GLN A 119 6.11 -5.89 4.01
C GLN A 119 7.22 -5.39 3.09
N GLU A 120 8.44 -5.95 3.21
CA GLU A 120 9.56 -5.58 2.35
C GLU A 120 9.29 -5.86 0.87
N PHE A 121 8.65 -6.99 0.56
CA PHE A 121 8.27 -7.38 -0.80
C PHE A 121 7.30 -6.36 -1.43
N ILE A 122 6.31 -5.90 -0.70
CA ILE A 122 5.30 -4.94 -1.22
C ILE A 122 5.84 -3.51 -1.22
N ILE A 123 6.48 -3.07 -0.15
CA ILE A 123 7.01 -1.70 -0.06
C ILE A 123 8.05 -1.42 -1.15
N LYS A 124 8.93 -2.38 -1.41
CA LYS A 124 9.92 -2.26 -2.47
C LYS A 124 9.28 -2.56 -3.82
N LYS A 125 8.66 -1.55 -4.42
CA LYS A 125 7.88 -1.63 -5.67
C LYS A 125 8.55 -2.48 -6.77
N HIS A 126 9.88 -2.47 -6.87
CA HIS A 126 10.59 -3.27 -7.86
C HIS A 126 10.48 -4.78 -7.61
N GLN A 127 10.23 -5.24 -6.38
CA GLN A 127 10.11 -6.66 -6.06
C GLN A 127 8.77 -7.20 -6.54
N TYR A 128 7.65 -6.63 -6.10
CA TYR A 128 6.36 -7.13 -6.53
C TYR A 128 6.09 -6.87 -8.02
N MET A 129 6.58 -5.77 -8.59
CA MET A 129 6.44 -5.53 -10.03
C MET A 129 7.19 -6.58 -10.88
N LYS A 130 8.40 -7.00 -10.47
CA LYS A 130 9.07 -8.14 -11.12
C LYS A 130 8.31 -9.44 -10.95
N TYR A 131 7.74 -9.67 -9.78
CA TYR A 131 6.91 -10.83 -9.53
C TYR A 131 5.69 -10.85 -10.45
N LEU A 132 4.97 -9.72 -10.58
CA LEU A 132 3.84 -9.58 -11.49
C LEU A 132 4.24 -9.89 -12.94
N ASP A 133 5.33 -9.30 -13.42
CA ASP A 133 5.89 -9.55 -14.76
C ASP A 133 6.20 -11.04 -14.99
N THR A 134 6.90 -11.66 -14.05
CA THR A 134 7.26 -13.08 -14.11
C THR A 134 6.04 -14.00 -14.11
N LYS A 135 4.98 -13.64 -13.39
CA LYS A 135 3.72 -14.40 -13.34
C LYS A 135 2.79 -14.12 -14.52
N GLY A 136 3.18 -13.22 -15.43
CA GLY A 136 2.41 -12.87 -16.62
C GLY A 136 1.19 -12.00 -16.33
N TYR A 137 1.20 -11.27 -15.22
CA TYR A 137 0.19 -10.22 -14.99
C TYR A 137 0.45 -9.04 -15.91
N ASN A 138 -0.64 -8.43 -16.37
CA ASN A 138 -0.53 -7.22 -17.16
C ASN A 138 -0.07 -6.05 -16.28
N ILE A 139 1.08 -5.49 -16.62
CA ILE A 139 1.67 -4.28 -15.99
C ILE A 139 2.09 -3.32 -17.08
N THR A 140 2.22 -2.04 -16.76
CA THR A 140 2.79 -1.08 -17.72
C THR A 140 4.22 -1.50 -18.09
N PRO A 141 4.67 -1.28 -19.35
CA PRO A 141 6.05 -1.56 -19.74
C PRO A 141 7.03 -0.95 -18.75
N THR A 142 7.81 -1.81 -18.08
CA THR A 142 8.67 -1.43 -16.95
C THR A 142 10.11 -1.86 -17.19
N PHE A 143 11.05 -0.94 -17.00
CA PHE A 143 12.49 -1.23 -16.96
C PHE A 143 13.00 -1.10 -15.52
N PHE A 144 13.57 -2.16 -15.00
CA PHE A 144 14.09 -2.22 -13.63
C PHE A 144 15.56 -1.78 -13.59
N ILE A 145 15.84 -0.76 -12.82
CA ILE A 145 17.16 -0.12 -12.74
C ILE A 145 17.76 -0.36 -11.34
N ASN A 146 18.97 -0.94 -11.30
CA ASN A 146 19.77 -0.95 -10.09
C ASN A 146 20.78 0.22 -10.17
N LEU A 147 20.67 1.17 -9.24
CA LEU A 147 21.47 2.41 -9.25
C LEU A 147 22.97 2.19 -8.98
N LYS A 148 23.38 1.02 -8.47
CA LYS A 148 24.79 0.67 -8.30
C LYS A 148 25.45 0.24 -9.64
N LYS A 149 24.64 -0.35 -10.54
CA LYS A 149 25.12 -0.93 -11.80
C LYS A 149 24.07 -0.81 -12.91
N TYR A 150 23.90 0.35 -13.49
CA TYR A 150 22.98 0.55 -14.61
C TYR A 150 23.73 0.96 -15.88
N ASN A 151 23.12 0.67 -17.01
CA ASN A 151 23.62 1.07 -18.33
C ASN A 151 22.57 1.94 -19.03
N VAL A 152 22.87 3.21 -19.22
CA VAL A 152 21.96 4.18 -19.83
C VAL A 152 21.60 3.79 -21.26
N LYS A 153 22.55 3.22 -22.03
CA LYS A 153 22.26 2.73 -23.39
C LYS A 153 21.19 1.64 -23.41
N SER A 154 21.19 0.74 -22.41
CA SER A 154 20.15 -0.29 -22.28
C SER A 154 18.78 0.34 -21.96
N ILE A 155 18.76 1.38 -21.15
CA ILE A 155 17.55 2.15 -20.86
C ILE A 155 17.01 2.82 -22.11
N MET A 156 17.88 3.46 -22.90
CA MET A 156 17.49 4.11 -24.16
C MET A 156 16.94 3.09 -25.17
N LYS A 157 17.58 1.92 -25.31
CA LYS A 157 17.04 0.83 -26.15
C LYS A 157 15.64 0.37 -25.72
N PHE A 158 15.39 0.31 -24.42
CA PHE A 158 14.04 -0.02 -23.92
C PHE A 158 13.02 1.07 -24.30
N ILE A 159 13.39 2.34 -24.16
CA ILE A 159 12.55 3.50 -24.53
C ILE A 159 12.23 3.47 -26.03
N GLU A 160 13.24 3.29 -26.88
CA GLU A 160 13.10 3.19 -28.31
C GLU A 160 12.23 1.99 -28.73
N LYS A 161 12.52 0.79 -28.20
CA LYS A 161 11.75 -0.42 -28.48
C LYS A 161 10.26 -0.26 -28.19
N ASN A 162 9.93 0.42 -27.09
CA ASN A 162 8.56 0.64 -26.67
C ASN A 162 7.97 1.98 -27.16
N LYS A 163 8.71 2.75 -27.99
CA LYS A 163 8.29 4.04 -28.56
C LYS A 163 7.81 5.03 -27.50
N LEU A 164 8.52 5.12 -26.37
CA LEU A 164 8.10 5.93 -25.22
C LEU A 164 8.54 7.39 -25.39
N ASN A 165 7.60 8.29 -25.67
CA ASN A 165 7.83 9.73 -25.70
C ASN A 165 7.76 10.38 -24.31
N GLN A 166 7.11 9.71 -23.38
CA GLN A 166 6.98 10.12 -22.00
C GLN A 166 7.20 8.91 -21.08
N ILE A 167 7.99 9.11 -20.04
CA ILE A 167 8.28 8.09 -19.06
C ILE A 167 8.05 8.61 -17.65
N ILE A 168 7.80 7.67 -16.76
CA ILE A 168 7.79 7.88 -15.32
C ILE A 168 8.99 7.18 -14.71
N VAL A 169 9.66 7.87 -13.79
CA VAL A 169 10.71 7.28 -12.96
C VAL A 169 10.21 7.29 -11.51
N LYS A 170 10.16 6.11 -10.89
CA LYS A 170 9.71 5.91 -9.51
C LYS A 170 10.81 5.22 -8.72
N PRO A 171 11.24 5.70 -7.54
CA PRO A 171 12.12 4.94 -6.66
C PRO A 171 11.40 3.71 -6.09
N GLU A 172 12.17 2.75 -5.63
CA GLU A 172 11.65 1.51 -5.02
C GLU A 172 10.83 1.76 -3.76
N LEU A 173 11.22 2.77 -2.99
CA LEU A 173 10.56 3.24 -1.77
C LEU A 173 9.96 4.61 -2.04
N GLY A 174 8.76 4.83 -1.58
CA GLY A 174 8.12 6.14 -1.64
C GLY A 174 6.61 6.05 -1.71
N ALA A 175 5.96 6.98 -1.04
CA ALA A 175 4.54 7.25 -1.11
C ALA A 175 4.32 8.73 -1.50
N PHE A 176 3.10 9.14 -1.77
CA PHE A 176 2.73 10.53 -2.09
C PHE A 176 3.62 11.19 -3.15
N LYS A 177 3.95 10.43 -4.20
CA LYS A 177 4.81 10.88 -5.33
C LYS A 177 6.24 11.26 -4.92
N THR A 178 6.73 10.88 -3.74
CA THR A 178 8.12 11.14 -3.32
C THR A 178 9.08 10.46 -4.30
N GLY A 179 9.99 11.25 -4.90
CA GLY A 179 10.93 10.77 -5.90
C GLY A 179 10.30 10.35 -7.24
N PHE A 180 9.02 10.63 -7.44
CA PHE A 180 8.34 10.43 -8.72
C PHE A 180 8.73 11.55 -9.70
N LYS A 181 9.06 11.20 -10.93
CA LYS A 181 9.33 12.16 -11.98
C LYS A 181 8.79 11.72 -13.34
N LYS A 182 7.96 12.57 -13.94
CA LYS A 182 7.63 12.48 -15.37
C LYS A 182 8.74 13.13 -16.20
N ILE A 183 9.20 12.46 -17.22
CA ILE A 183 10.21 12.96 -18.17
C ILE A 183 9.60 12.93 -19.56
N ASN A 184 9.41 14.10 -20.14
CA ASN A 184 8.98 14.27 -21.53
C ASN A 184 10.20 14.25 -22.45
N ASN A 185 10.09 13.59 -23.61
CA ASN A 185 11.15 13.43 -24.58
C ASN A 185 12.47 13.01 -23.89
N PRO A 186 12.51 11.77 -23.36
CA PRO A 186 13.62 11.28 -22.56
C PRO A 186 14.91 11.24 -23.40
N THR A 187 15.99 11.78 -22.82
CA THR A 187 17.34 11.73 -23.40
C THR A 187 18.29 11.08 -22.40
N GLU A 188 19.42 10.55 -22.85
CA GLU A 188 20.44 9.98 -21.97
C GLU A 188 20.80 10.95 -20.83
N LYS A 189 20.97 12.24 -21.14
CA LYS A 189 21.32 13.26 -20.16
C LYS A 189 20.23 13.41 -19.09
N LYS A 190 18.96 13.61 -19.49
CA LYS A 190 17.84 13.78 -18.56
C LYS A 190 17.69 12.58 -17.62
N ILE A 191 17.86 11.37 -18.17
CA ILE A 191 17.76 10.13 -17.41
C ILE A 191 18.93 10.02 -16.43
N ARG A 192 20.16 10.19 -16.91
CA ARG A 192 21.38 10.10 -16.10
C ARG A 192 21.34 11.07 -14.92
N ASP A 193 21.03 12.34 -15.19
CA ASP A 193 20.98 13.39 -14.18
C ASP A 193 20.00 13.03 -13.07
N TYR A 194 18.83 12.48 -13.41
CA TYR A 194 17.83 12.09 -12.42
C TYR A 194 18.21 10.81 -11.67
N LEU A 195 18.78 9.81 -12.31
CA LEU A 195 19.26 8.60 -11.65
C LEU A 195 20.42 8.89 -10.68
N VAL A 196 21.31 9.82 -11.03
CA VAL A 196 22.38 10.30 -10.13
C VAL A 196 21.78 10.96 -8.90
N LYS A 197 20.77 11.83 -9.08
CA LYS A 197 20.05 12.43 -7.96
C LYS A 197 19.48 11.35 -7.02
N LEU A 198 18.69 10.40 -7.54
CA LEU A 198 18.10 9.35 -6.74
C LEU A 198 19.15 8.49 -6.03
N LYS A 199 20.29 8.22 -6.66
CA LYS A 199 21.40 7.52 -6.03
C LYS A 199 21.99 8.31 -4.85
N ASN A 200 22.14 9.62 -5.00
CA ASN A 200 22.64 10.51 -3.93
C ASN A 200 21.61 10.63 -2.80
N ASP A 201 20.33 10.56 -3.10
CA ASP A 201 19.24 10.50 -2.12
C ASP A 201 19.18 9.13 -1.38
N GLY A 202 20.07 8.18 -1.74
CA GLY A 202 20.24 6.91 -1.05
C GLY A 202 19.42 5.74 -1.61
N TYR A 203 18.66 5.94 -2.68
CA TYR A 203 17.91 4.85 -3.30
C TYR A 203 18.82 3.81 -3.96
N THR A 204 18.36 2.57 -3.99
CA THR A 204 19.11 1.44 -4.56
C THR A 204 18.52 0.97 -5.88
N ASN A 205 17.20 0.95 -5.98
CA ASN A 205 16.49 0.49 -7.17
C ASN A 205 15.45 1.52 -7.60
N VAL A 206 15.18 1.53 -8.90
CA VAL A 206 14.25 2.45 -9.54
C VAL A 206 13.48 1.71 -10.63
N LEU A 207 12.23 2.06 -10.82
CA LEU A 207 11.39 1.64 -11.93
C LEU A 207 11.30 2.80 -12.93
N LEU A 208 11.56 2.50 -14.20
CA LEU A 208 11.23 3.36 -15.31
C LEU A 208 10.05 2.76 -16.05
N GLN A 209 8.95 3.49 -16.15
CA GLN A 209 7.69 3.01 -16.70
C GLN A 209 7.20 3.91 -17.82
N SER A 210 6.40 3.36 -18.73
CA SER A 210 5.62 4.15 -19.67
C SER A 210 4.69 5.11 -18.92
N PHE A 211 4.57 6.33 -19.39
CA PHE A 211 3.48 7.21 -18.97
C PHE A 211 2.24 6.89 -19.78
N ILE A 212 1.15 6.62 -19.09
CA ILE A 212 -0.15 6.30 -19.70
C ILE A 212 -1.05 7.54 -19.58
N GLU A 213 -1.33 8.20 -20.69
CA GLU A 213 -2.15 9.42 -20.70
C GLU A 213 -3.58 9.16 -20.25
N GLU A 214 -4.12 8.02 -20.65
CA GLU A 214 -5.46 7.58 -20.31
C GLU A 214 -5.69 7.42 -18.82
N PHE A 215 -4.61 7.28 -18.04
CA PHE A 215 -4.66 7.24 -16.59
C PHE A 215 -5.37 8.46 -15.99
N ASN A 216 -5.06 9.66 -16.50
CA ASN A 216 -5.73 10.88 -16.07
C ASN A 216 -7.21 10.91 -16.47
N LYS A 217 -7.54 10.32 -17.63
CA LYS A 217 -8.91 10.31 -18.18
C LYS A 217 -9.81 9.29 -17.50
N PHE A 218 -9.29 8.07 -17.28
CA PHE A 218 -10.09 6.96 -16.77
C PHE A 218 -9.88 6.74 -15.28
N GLY A 219 -8.79 7.25 -14.70
CA GLY A 219 -8.43 7.06 -13.31
C GLY A 219 -7.97 5.64 -12.98
N GLU A 220 -7.98 5.35 -11.69
CA GLU A 220 -7.68 4.04 -11.13
C GLU A 220 -8.92 3.43 -10.50
N ILE A 221 -9.03 2.11 -10.58
CA ILE A 221 -9.99 1.35 -9.79
C ILE A 221 -9.22 0.73 -8.64
N LYS A 222 -9.56 1.17 -7.45
CA LYS A 222 -8.96 0.71 -6.21
C LYS A 222 -9.87 -0.34 -5.58
N THR A 223 -9.35 -1.55 -5.43
CA THR A 223 -10.08 -2.67 -4.84
C THR A 223 -9.49 -3.00 -3.49
N TYR A 224 -10.30 -2.93 -2.43
CA TYR A 224 -9.90 -3.24 -1.06
C TYR A 224 -10.27 -4.68 -0.69
N TRP A 225 -9.32 -5.39 -0.10
CA TRP A 225 -9.43 -6.80 0.23
C TRP A 225 -9.11 -7.06 1.70
N SER A 226 -9.85 -7.97 2.31
CA SER A 226 -9.53 -8.51 3.62
C SER A 226 -9.88 -10.00 3.70
N GLY A 227 -8.96 -10.79 4.24
CA GLY A 227 -9.12 -12.24 4.33
C GLY A 227 -9.34 -12.95 2.99
N GLY A 228 -8.82 -12.38 1.89
CA GLY A 228 -8.97 -12.89 0.52
C GLY A 228 -10.31 -12.59 -0.13
N LYS A 229 -11.16 -11.73 0.49
CA LYS A 229 -12.44 -11.28 -0.05
C LYS A 229 -12.38 -9.80 -0.40
N ASN A 230 -12.89 -9.44 -1.58
CA ASN A 230 -13.07 -8.03 -1.91
C ASN A 230 -14.20 -7.45 -1.05
N LEU A 231 -13.92 -6.38 -0.34
CA LEU A 231 -14.88 -5.69 0.52
C LEU A 231 -15.62 -4.61 -0.25
N TYR A 232 -14.88 -3.77 -0.95
CA TYR A 232 -15.41 -2.70 -1.78
C TYR A 232 -14.40 -2.32 -2.87
N ALA A 233 -14.84 -1.48 -3.79
CA ALA A 233 -14.00 -0.86 -4.81
C ALA A 233 -14.56 0.53 -5.14
N TYR A 234 -13.66 1.42 -5.48
CA TYR A 234 -14.00 2.76 -5.94
C TYR A 234 -13.09 3.18 -7.08
N ARG A 235 -13.50 4.21 -7.81
CA ARG A 235 -12.71 4.83 -8.85
C ARG A 235 -12.14 6.13 -8.34
N GLN A 236 -10.84 6.35 -8.51
CA GLN A 236 -10.17 7.61 -8.24
C GLN A 236 -9.71 8.24 -9.55
N GLN A 237 -10.10 9.48 -9.80
CA GLN A 237 -9.62 10.29 -10.93
C GLN A 237 -8.97 11.56 -10.38
N TRP A 238 -8.05 12.10 -11.14
CA TRP A 238 -7.44 13.40 -10.85
C TRP A 238 -7.99 14.42 -11.83
N LEU A 239 -8.91 15.27 -11.39
CA LEU A 239 -9.52 16.32 -12.18
C LEU A 239 -9.05 17.66 -11.61
N ASP A 240 -8.48 18.49 -12.45
CA ASP A 240 -7.96 19.82 -12.10
C ASP A 240 -7.02 19.86 -10.87
N GLY A 241 -6.28 18.77 -10.65
CA GLY A 241 -5.34 18.62 -9.54
C GLY A 241 -5.94 18.04 -8.28
N GLU A 242 -7.25 17.83 -8.23
CA GLU A 242 -7.97 17.23 -7.10
C GLU A 242 -8.28 15.75 -7.35
N GLY A 243 -8.20 14.95 -6.29
CA GLY A 243 -8.61 13.56 -6.31
C GLY A 243 -10.13 13.44 -6.20
N VAL A 244 -10.79 13.05 -7.28
CA VAL A 244 -12.22 12.80 -7.30
C VAL A 244 -12.48 11.30 -7.17
N PHE A 245 -13.31 10.93 -6.23
CA PHE A 245 -13.68 9.55 -5.95
C PHE A 245 -15.11 9.30 -6.39
N SER A 246 -15.36 8.13 -6.95
CA SER A 246 -16.70 7.75 -7.42
C SER A 246 -16.92 6.24 -7.33
N GLN A 247 -18.17 5.85 -7.34
CA GLN A 247 -18.54 4.45 -7.45
C GLN A 247 -18.12 3.88 -8.83
N VAL A 248 -17.70 2.62 -8.85
CA VAL A 248 -17.43 1.92 -10.12
C VAL A 248 -18.76 1.47 -10.72
N GLU A 249 -19.27 2.23 -11.67
CA GLU A 249 -20.56 1.94 -12.33
C GLU A 249 -20.46 0.76 -13.32
N ASP A 250 -19.31 0.61 -13.97
CA ASP A 250 -19.05 -0.48 -14.91
C ASP A 250 -18.90 -1.82 -14.17
N LYS A 251 -20.01 -2.57 -14.12
CA LYS A 251 -20.07 -3.86 -13.42
C LYS A 251 -19.21 -4.95 -14.07
N GLN A 252 -18.98 -4.88 -15.39
CA GLN A 252 -18.10 -5.83 -16.06
C GLN A 252 -16.65 -5.58 -15.68
N LEU A 253 -16.21 -4.34 -15.79
CA LEU A 253 -14.89 -3.90 -15.36
C LEU A 253 -14.61 -4.28 -13.91
N LEU A 254 -15.56 -4.02 -13.01
CA LEU A 254 -15.41 -4.38 -11.62
C LEU A 254 -15.26 -5.90 -11.41
N ARG A 255 -16.00 -6.72 -12.18
CA ARG A 255 -15.83 -8.18 -12.12
C ARG A 255 -14.47 -8.62 -12.60
N GLU A 256 -13.95 -8.02 -13.67
CA GLU A 256 -12.61 -8.32 -14.21
C GLU A 256 -11.51 -7.96 -13.21
N CYS A 257 -11.55 -6.75 -12.64
CA CYS A 257 -10.61 -6.33 -11.59
C CYS A 257 -10.66 -7.26 -10.37
N LYS A 258 -11.85 -7.67 -9.94
CA LYS A 258 -12.02 -8.61 -8.82
C LYS A 258 -11.47 -10.00 -9.16
N ALA A 259 -11.67 -10.50 -10.37
CA ALA A 259 -11.14 -11.80 -10.79
C ALA A 259 -9.60 -11.79 -10.82
N ILE A 260 -9.00 -10.75 -11.40
CA ILE A 260 -7.54 -10.57 -11.43
C ILE A 260 -6.99 -10.42 -10.00
N GLY A 261 -7.61 -9.58 -9.17
CA GLY A 261 -7.20 -9.36 -7.79
C GLY A 261 -7.27 -10.64 -6.95
N LYS A 262 -8.34 -11.42 -7.08
CA LYS A 262 -8.45 -12.71 -6.38
C LYS A 262 -7.33 -13.68 -6.78
N LYS A 263 -7.10 -13.83 -8.10
CA LYS A 263 -6.01 -14.67 -8.61
C LYS A 263 -4.66 -14.22 -8.07
N LEU A 264 -4.39 -12.92 -8.06
CA LEU A 264 -3.15 -12.35 -7.55
C LEU A 264 -2.96 -12.66 -6.06
N LEU A 265 -4.00 -12.51 -5.25
CA LEU A 265 -3.93 -12.83 -3.82
C LEU A 265 -3.69 -14.32 -3.56
N ASP A 266 -4.27 -15.19 -4.36
CA ASP A 266 -4.02 -16.63 -4.29
C ASP A 266 -2.57 -16.97 -4.66
N ASP A 267 -2.03 -16.35 -5.71
CA ASP A 267 -0.63 -16.52 -6.11
C ASP A 267 0.34 -15.99 -5.02
N ILE A 268 0.07 -14.81 -4.46
CA ILE A 268 0.88 -14.26 -3.36
C ILE A 268 0.79 -15.16 -2.13
N SER A 269 -0.39 -15.64 -1.78
CA SER A 269 -0.59 -16.54 -0.64
C SER A 269 0.17 -17.86 -0.80
N LYS A 270 0.27 -18.37 -2.02
CA LYS A 270 0.99 -19.59 -2.35
C LYS A 270 2.50 -19.42 -2.29
N ASP A 271 3.02 -18.30 -2.81
CA ASP A 271 4.45 -18.10 -3.02
C ASP A 271 5.12 -17.36 -1.84
N HIS A 272 4.35 -16.65 -1.03
CA HIS A 272 4.81 -15.87 0.12
C HIS A 272 3.98 -16.17 1.36
N GLU A 273 2.96 -15.33 1.63
CA GLU A 273 2.03 -15.51 2.75
C GLU A 273 0.66 -14.93 2.44
N LYS A 274 -0.34 -15.37 3.19
CA LYS A 274 -1.69 -14.84 3.09
C LYS A 274 -1.76 -13.40 3.61
N LEU A 275 -2.24 -12.49 2.79
CA LEU A 275 -2.48 -11.11 3.19
C LEU A 275 -3.80 -11.00 3.96
N ILE A 276 -3.74 -10.44 5.17
CA ILE A 276 -4.93 -10.16 5.99
C ILE A 276 -5.72 -9.03 5.35
N GLN A 277 -5.02 -8.02 4.87
CA GLN A 277 -5.56 -6.89 4.11
C GLN A 277 -4.65 -6.50 2.97
N CYS A 278 -5.20 -5.95 1.93
CA CYS A 278 -4.46 -5.23 0.89
C CYS A 278 -5.39 -4.39 0.03
N ARG A 279 -4.83 -3.44 -0.69
CA ARG A 279 -5.46 -2.74 -1.80
C ARG A 279 -4.71 -3.08 -3.09
N ILE A 280 -5.47 -3.34 -4.14
CA ILE A 280 -4.92 -3.52 -5.47
C ILE A 280 -5.49 -2.43 -6.35
N ASP A 281 -4.61 -1.62 -6.94
CA ASP A 281 -4.97 -0.51 -7.80
C ASP A 281 -4.81 -0.93 -9.25
N PHE A 282 -5.91 -0.86 -9.98
CA PHE A 282 -5.98 -1.16 -11.41
C PHE A 282 -6.08 0.13 -12.19
N ALA A 283 -5.23 0.30 -13.18
CA ALA A 283 -5.37 1.35 -14.16
C ALA A 283 -5.75 0.75 -15.52
N CYS A 284 -6.28 1.59 -16.40
CA CYS A 284 -6.60 1.16 -17.75
C CYS A 284 -6.00 2.11 -18.79
N CYS A 285 -5.67 1.54 -19.93
CA CYS A 285 -5.36 2.26 -21.16
C CYS A 285 -6.26 1.76 -22.29
N MET A 286 -6.37 2.53 -23.35
CA MET A 286 -6.97 2.03 -24.58
C MET A 286 -5.95 1.12 -25.27
N ASN A 287 -6.40 0.02 -25.84
CA ASN A 287 -5.54 -0.80 -26.68
C ASN A 287 -5.07 -0.02 -27.95
N ASN A 288 -4.12 -0.59 -28.67
CA ASN A 288 -3.49 0.07 -29.83
C ASN A 288 -4.49 0.51 -30.91
N ASP A 289 -5.61 -0.19 -31.05
CA ASP A 289 -6.67 0.18 -32.00
C ASP A 289 -7.78 1.05 -31.39
N LYS A 290 -7.62 1.43 -30.10
CA LYS A 290 -8.54 2.27 -29.33
C LYS A 290 -9.97 1.75 -29.22
N ARG A 291 -10.19 0.45 -29.43
CA ARG A 291 -11.54 -0.16 -29.40
C ARG A 291 -11.91 -0.75 -28.06
N CYS A 292 -10.91 -1.19 -27.29
CA CYS A 292 -11.14 -1.72 -25.96
C CYS A 292 -10.14 -1.19 -24.95
N ARG A 293 -10.50 -1.27 -23.67
CA ARG A 293 -9.63 -0.93 -22.57
C ARG A 293 -8.83 -2.16 -22.18
N GLU A 294 -7.56 -1.95 -21.93
CA GLU A 294 -6.67 -2.95 -21.32
C GLU A 294 -6.42 -2.55 -19.88
N PHE A 295 -6.57 -3.53 -18.98
CA PHE A 295 -6.31 -3.32 -17.57
C PHE A 295 -4.93 -3.81 -17.21
N PHE A 296 -4.28 -3.06 -16.32
CA PHE A 296 -3.03 -3.46 -15.73
C PHE A 296 -3.01 -3.17 -14.22
N ILE A 297 -2.24 -3.95 -13.50
CA ILE A 297 -2.00 -3.71 -12.08
C ILE A 297 -0.99 -2.57 -11.96
N ASN A 298 -1.42 -1.47 -11.35
CA ASN A 298 -0.58 -0.30 -11.14
C ASN A 298 0.15 -0.35 -9.80
N GLU A 299 -0.57 -0.76 -8.73
CA GLU A 299 -0.01 -0.79 -7.38
C GLU A 299 -0.64 -1.89 -6.53
N ILE A 300 0.13 -2.38 -5.55
CA ILE A 300 -0.33 -3.23 -4.46
C ILE A 300 0.10 -2.54 -3.16
N GLU A 301 -0.83 -2.39 -2.23
CA GLU A 301 -0.58 -1.83 -0.91
C GLU A 301 -1.15 -2.74 0.17
N ILE A 302 -0.40 -2.99 1.23
CA ILE A 302 -0.83 -3.86 2.34
C ILE A 302 -1.36 -3.09 3.54
N CYS A 303 -1.09 -1.80 3.60
CA CYS A 303 -1.65 -0.88 4.59
C CYS A 303 -2.29 0.29 3.86
N PRO A 304 -3.39 0.04 3.14
CA PRO A 304 -3.98 1.03 2.28
C PRO A 304 -4.77 2.05 3.09
N THR A 305 -4.75 3.27 2.61
CA THR A 305 -5.74 4.27 2.99
C THR A 305 -7.13 3.75 2.63
N ILE A 306 -8.00 3.69 3.60
CA ILE A 306 -9.40 3.34 3.39
C ILE A 306 -10.12 4.62 2.98
N GLY A 307 -10.60 4.68 1.73
CA GLY A 307 -11.24 5.89 1.17
C GLY A 307 -12.41 6.39 2.03
N THR A 308 -12.40 7.68 2.32
CA THR A 308 -13.33 8.31 3.27
C THR A 308 -14.77 8.42 2.75
N GLU A 309 -14.99 8.32 1.44
CA GLU A 309 -16.31 8.55 0.84
C GLU A 309 -17.25 7.33 0.90
N TYR A 310 -16.78 6.21 1.42
CA TYR A 310 -17.58 4.97 1.50
C TYR A 310 -17.81 4.55 2.94
N TYR A 311 -18.41 5.41 3.71
CA TYR A 311 -18.64 5.25 5.13
C TYR A 311 -19.24 3.87 5.52
N GLU A 312 -20.24 3.36 4.80
CA GLU A 312 -20.83 2.04 5.09
C GLU A 312 -19.83 0.87 4.91
N ALA A 313 -19.01 0.94 3.87
CA ALA A 313 -17.93 -0.01 3.65
C ALA A 313 -16.79 0.19 4.66
N TYR A 314 -16.54 1.43 5.05
CA TYR A 314 -15.50 1.84 5.97
C TYR A 314 -15.63 1.18 7.34
N GLY A 315 -16.78 1.35 8.00
CA GLY A 315 -17.03 0.74 9.31
C GLY A 315 -17.00 -0.79 9.27
N LYS A 316 -17.55 -1.40 8.23
CA LYS A 316 -17.50 -2.85 8.02
C LYS A 316 -16.07 -3.33 7.76
N ALA A 317 -15.25 -2.54 7.04
CA ALA A 317 -13.88 -2.89 6.73
C ALA A 317 -13.03 -3.03 8.00
N TYR A 318 -13.14 -2.12 8.95
CA TYR A 318 -12.39 -2.19 10.21
C TYR A 318 -12.77 -3.43 11.04
N THR A 319 -14.06 -3.68 11.21
CA THR A 319 -14.54 -4.86 11.94
C THR A 319 -14.13 -6.17 11.26
N LEU A 320 -14.22 -6.23 9.93
CA LEU A 320 -13.79 -7.41 9.15
C LEU A 320 -12.30 -7.65 9.24
N LEU A 321 -11.49 -6.58 9.17
CA LEU A 321 -10.06 -6.63 9.34
C LEU A 321 -9.69 -7.22 10.71
N ALA A 322 -10.26 -6.66 11.78
CA ALA A 322 -10.01 -7.12 13.14
C ALA A 322 -10.40 -8.61 13.32
N ASN A 323 -11.57 -9.00 12.83
CA ASN A 323 -12.01 -10.41 12.90
C ASN A 323 -11.10 -11.34 12.08
N ASN A 324 -10.67 -10.93 10.89
CA ASN A 324 -9.78 -11.74 10.05
C ASN A 324 -8.40 -11.88 10.69
N PHE A 325 -7.88 -10.81 11.30
CA PHE A 325 -6.61 -10.86 12.03
C PHE A 325 -6.70 -11.79 13.26
N ILE A 326 -7.71 -11.62 14.11
CA ILE A 326 -7.88 -12.47 15.28
C ILE A 326 -8.08 -13.94 14.88
N LYS A 327 -8.84 -14.21 13.83
CA LYS A 327 -8.99 -15.56 13.29
C LYS A 327 -7.65 -16.15 12.82
N GLU A 328 -6.82 -15.35 12.18
CA GLU A 328 -5.50 -15.79 11.70
C GLU A 328 -4.54 -16.15 12.84
N ILE A 329 -4.59 -15.43 13.97
CA ILE A 329 -3.72 -15.72 15.12
C ILE A 329 -4.24 -16.85 16.01
N LEU A 330 -5.52 -17.24 15.86
CA LEU A 330 -6.13 -18.37 16.57
C LEU A 330 -6.01 -19.69 15.77
N SER A 331 -5.71 -19.62 14.45
CA SER A 331 -5.50 -20.80 13.60
C SER A 331 -4.11 -21.37 13.74
#